data_d7186e98ceae627fe9d56fdde9ce1ef1
#
_entry.id   d7186e98ceae627fe9d56fdde9ce1ef1
#
_cell.length_a   1.000
_cell.length_b   1.000
_cell.length_c   1.000
_cell.angle_alpha   90.00
_cell.angle_beta   90.00
_cell.angle_gamma   90.00
#
_symmetry.space_group_name_H-M   'P 1'
#
loop_
_entity.id
_entity.type
_entity.pdbx_description
1 polymer ?
#
loop_
_entity_poly.entity_id
_entity_poly.type
_entity_poly.pdbx_seq_one_letter_code
_entity_poly.pdbx_strand_id
1 'polypeptide(L)'
;MAAAAAALLAFVAVAGALVAQATDPYVFFDWDVSFITASPLGVPQKVQKVIAINKQFPGPVMNLTTNYNVVVNVLNSLDEPLLITWDGIQQRKNCWQDGVLGTTCPIPPGWNWTYNFQVKDQIGSFFYFPPLSLQRAAGGFGGITVNNRAVISVPFDTPDGDITLFIGDWYKKSHTDLRKMLDDGKELGMPDGVLMNGKGPYRYNDSLVPAGIEHETIKVEPGKTYRFRVHNVGVSTSLNFRIQNHNLALVETEGSYTMKQNFTNLDIHVGQSYSFLITMDQNASSDYYIVASARFVNESLWTKVTGVAILQYSNSKGKASGPLPDPPNDEYDKTFSMNQARSIRMDYGEWTENSRGTYNKWDGVSRCTTQVFPGAWTAVMLSLDSPGFWNVRTENLDTWYLGQETYIRVVDPDGGYNVTEMVAPDNMLYCGLLKDKQKAQKPHGSSSSSSSAASPNRYWLAVVVSLVAAVFVQ
;
A
#
# COMPACT_ATOMS: atom_id res chain seq x y z
N MET A 1 -9.43 -59.34 -21.32
CA MET A 1 -9.30 -58.92 -19.91
C MET A 1 -8.06 -58.02 -19.67
N ALA A 2 -6.87 -58.38 -20.17
CA ALA A 2 -5.64 -57.58 -19.98
C ALA A 2 -5.73 -56.16 -20.58
N ALA A 3 -6.33 -55.99 -21.78
CA ALA A 3 -6.47 -54.65 -22.41
C ALA A 3 -7.43 -53.74 -21.66
N ALA A 4 -8.49 -54.28 -21.07
CA ALA A 4 -9.42 -53.50 -20.24
C ALA A 4 -8.81 -53.08 -18.92
N ALA A 5 -7.97 -53.92 -18.29
CA ALA A 5 -7.22 -53.59 -17.08
C ALA A 5 -6.14 -52.50 -17.33
N ALA A 6 -5.45 -52.58 -18.48
CA ALA A 6 -4.47 -51.56 -18.89
C ALA A 6 -5.15 -50.20 -19.18
N ALA A 7 -6.33 -50.21 -19.83
CA ALA A 7 -7.08 -48.97 -20.08
C ALA A 7 -7.60 -48.35 -18.78
N LEU A 8 -8.05 -49.17 -17.82
CA LEU A 8 -8.51 -48.71 -16.52
C LEU A 8 -7.34 -48.10 -15.67
N LEU A 9 -6.18 -48.78 -15.70
CA LEU A 9 -4.97 -48.26 -15.03
C LEU A 9 -4.46 -46.95 -15.66
N ALA A 10 -4.50 -46.83 -16.98
CA ALA A 10 -4.16 -45.60 -17.67
C ALA A 10 -5.16 -44.49 -17.36
N PHE A 11 -6.44 -44.79 -17.27
CA PHE A 11 -7.47 -43.81 -16.89
C PHE A 11 -7.31 -43.36 -15.44
N VAL A 12 -7.03 -44.30 -14.52
CA VAL A 12 -6.77 -43.98 -13.09
C VAL A 12 -5.47 -43.15 -12.94
N ALA A 13 -4.45 -43.47 -13.73
CA ALA A 13 -3.19 -42.68 -13.71
C ALA A 13 -3.38 -41.27 -14.28
N VAL A 14 -4.14 -41.13 -15.36
CA VAL A 14 -4.48 -39.83 -15.94
C VAL A 14 -5.43 -39.05 -15.02
N ALA A 15 -6.43 -39.70 -14.42
CA ALA A 15 -7.31 -39.08 -13.45
C ALA A 15 -6.55 -38.67 -12.16
N GLY A 16 -5.60 -39.50 -11.71
CA GLY A 16 -4.73 -39.19 -10.59
C GLY A 16 -3.75 -38.03 -10.88
N ALA A 17 -3.29 -37.89 -12.11
CA ALA A 17 -2.45 -36.77 -12.53
C ALA A 17 -3.25 -35.46 -12.69
N LEU A 18 -4.55 -35.53 -12.94
CA LEU A 18 -5.44 -34.37 -13.01
C LEU A 18 -5.90 -33.86 -11.65
N VAL A 19 -5.65 -34.59 -10.56
CA VAL A 19 -5.84 -34.15 -9.17
C VAL A 19 -4.51 -33.61 -8.60
N ALA A 20 -3.61 -33.10 -9.41
CA ALA A 20 -2.63 -32.16 -8.91
C ALA A 20 -3.43 -30.94 -8.44
N GLN A 21 -3.66 -30.83 -7.12
CA GLN A 21 -4.26 -29.63 -6.55
C GLN A 21 -3.41 -28.47 -7.01
N ALA A 22 -3.93 -27.66 -7.92
CA ALA A 22 -3.30 -26.42 -8.30
C ALA A 22 -3.31 -25.53 -7.06
N THR A 23 -2.22 -25.56 -6.30
CA THR A 23 -2.02 -24.64 -5.20
C THR A 23 -1.82 -23.26 -5.78
N ASP A 24 -2.43 -22.23 -5.17
CA ASP A 24 -2.20 -20.86 -5.57
C ASP A 24 -0.69 -20.56 -5.52
N PRO A 25 -0.15 -19.81 -6.49
CA PRO A 25 1.28 -19.55 -6.58
C PRO A 25 1.84 -18.82 -5.36
N TYR A 26 3.11 -19.05 -5.08
CA TYR A 26 3.86 -18.36 -4.03
C TYR A 26 4.77 -17.31 -4.65
N VAL A 27 4.89 -16.16 -3.96
CA VAL A 27 5.89 -15.13 -4.24
C VAL A 27 6.64 -14.81 -2.96
N PHE A 28 7.96 -14.65 -3.09
CA PHE A 28 8.87 -14.48 -1.95
C PHE A 28 9.60 -13.14 -2.06
N PHE A 29 9.72 -12.47 -0.92
CA PHE A 29 10.48 -11.22 -0.78
C PHE A 29 11.41 -11.34 0.44
N ASP A 30 12.67 -10.93 0.23
CA ASP A 30 13.65 -10.76 1.30
C ASP A 30 13.96 -9.28 1.45
N TRP A 31 13.64 -8.71 2.60
CA TRP A 31 13.76 -7.29 2.88
C TRP A 31 14.73 -7.02 4.02
N ASP A 32 15.75 -6.23 3.75
CA ASP A 32 16.58 -5.56 4.75
C ASP A 32 16.05 -4.14 4.94
N VAL A 33 15.47 -3.88 6.11
CA VAL A 33 14.95 -2.56 6.48
C VAL A 33 16.00 -1.84 7.29
N SER A 34 16.60 -0.80 6.70
CA SER A 34 17.74 -0.10 7.27
C SER A 34 17.66 1.40 7.04
N PHE A 35 18.43 2.19 7.82
CA PHE A 35 18.58 3.60 7.54
C PHE A 35 19.56 3.85 6.40
N ILE A 36 19.17 4.73 5.50
CA ILE A 36 20.06 5.35 4.53
C ILE A 36 20.15 6.85 4.77
N THR A 37 21.14 7.47 4.19
CA THR A 37 21.33 8.92 4.22
C THR A 37 20.85 9.51 2.90
N ALA A 38 19.87 10.40 2.95
CA ALA A 38 19.26 11.03 1.77
C ALA A 38 18.92 12.50 2.01
N SER A 39 18.67 13.25 0.94
CA SER A 39 18.16 14.62 0.97
C SER A 39 16.87 14.72 0.16
N PRO A 40 15.74 14.16 0.64
CA PRO A 40 14.49 14.08 -0.12
C PRO A 40 13.98 15.45 -0.59
N LEU A 41 14.20 16.50 0.20
CA LEU A 41 13.81 17.88 -0.11
C LEU A 41 14.81 18.63 -1.01
N GLY A 42 15.77 17.95 -1.62
CA GLY A 42 16.71 18.55 -2.57
C GLY A 42 17.69 19.57 -1.97
N VAL A 43 17.82 19.65 -0.64
CA VAL A 43 18.77 20.56 0.03
C VAL A 43 20.00 19.78 0.47
N PRO A 44 21.15 19.90 -0.23
CA PRO A 44 22.33 19.06 0.03
C PRO A 44 22.87 19.15 1.46
N GLN A 45 22.69 20.29 2.14
CA GLN A 45 23.14 20.49 3.51
C GLN A 45 22.19 19.93 4.58
N LYS A 46 21.02 19.39 4.18
CA LYS A 46 20.01 18.84 5.10
C LYS A 46 19.81 17.37 4.85
N VAL A 47 20.86 16.63 5.10
CA VAL A 47 20.85 15.18 5.02
C VAL A 47 20.05 14.59 6.18
N GLN A 48 19.18 13.64 5.87
CA GLN A 48 18.32 12.96 6.84
C GLN A 48 18.59 11.45 6.85
N LYS A 49 18.37 10.83 8.00
CA LYS A 49 18.20 9.37 8.06
C LYS A 49 16.81 9.02 7.54
N VAL A 50 16.76 8.20 6.51
CA VAL A 50 15.53 7.73 5.86
C VAL A 50 15.45 6.22 5.99
N ILE A 51 14.29 5.69 6.37
CA ILE A 51 14.05 4.24 6.39
C ILE A 51 13.89 3.77 4.95
N ALA A 52 14.75 2.83 4.56
CA ALA A 52 14.77 2.24 3.23
C ALA A 52 14.61 0.71 3.32
N ILE A 53 14.06 0.12 2.27
CA ILE A 53 13.95 -1.32 2.12
C ILE A 53 14.88 -1.74 0.98
N ASN A 54 15.82 -2.65 1.28
CA ASN A 54 16.88 -3.05 0.34
C ASN A 54 17.62 -1.82 -0.24
N LYS A 55 17.88 -0.82 0.61
CA LYS A 55 18.51 0.46 0.26
C LYS A 55 17.72 1.33 -0.74
N GLN A 56 16.46 1.03 -0.96
CA GLN A 56 15.55 1.82 -1.82
C GLN A 56 14.62 2.68 -0.98
N PHE A 57 14.41 3.92 -1.42
CA PHE A 57 13.43 4.87 -0.92
C PHE A 57 12.80 5.65 -2.08
N PRO A 58 11.47 5.61 -2.26
CA PRO A 58 10.52 4.68 -1.61
C PRO A 58 10.93 3.20 -1.80
N GLY A 59 10.41 2.31 -0.94
CA GLY A 59 10.71 0.89 -1.01
C GLY A 59 10.17 0.22 -2.30
N PRO A 60 10.53 -1.04 -2.56
CA PRO A 60 10.15 -1.75 -3.78
C PRO A 60 8.63 -1.94 -3.88
N VAL A 61 8.11 -1.90 -5.11
CA VAL A 61 6.70 -2.22 -5.38
C VAL A 61 6.53 -3.74 -5.43
N MET A 62 5.60 -4.26 -4.62
CA MET A 62 5.18 -5.66 -4.68
C MET A 62 4.18 -5.82 -5.83
N ASN A 63 4.58 -6.54 -6.87
CA ASN A 63 3.70 -6.85 -8.00
C ASN A 63 3.14 -8.26 -7.83
N LEU A 64 1.86 -8.33 -7.47
CA LEU A 64 1.15 -9.54 -7.10
C LEU A 64 -0.01 -9.80 -8.09
N THR A 65 -0.52 -11.01 -8.06
CA THR A 65 -1.79 -11.37 -8.71
C THR A 65 -2.76 -11.89 -7.65
N THR A 66 -4.03 -11.60 -7.81
CA THR A 66 -5.08 -12.06 -6.88
C THR A 66 -4.93 -13.55 -6.55
N ASN A 67 -5.11 -13.89 -5.29
CA ASN A 67 -4.94 -15.23 -4.70
C ASN A 67 -3.49 -15.75 -4.61
N TYR A 68 -2.47 -14.94 -4.91
CA TYR A 68 -1.09 -15.34 -4.64
C TYR A 68 -0.84 -15.43 -3.13
N ASN A 69 -0.07 -16.45 -2.74
CA ASN A 69 0.52 -16.57 -1.42
C ASN A 69 1.78 -15.70 -1.37
N VAL A 70 1.87 -14.85 -0.36
CA VAL A 70 2.94 -13.87 -0.20
C VAL A 70 3.76 -14.21 1.03
N VAL A 71 5.05 -14.33 0.86
CA VAL A 71 6.01 -14.60 1.93
C VAL A 71 7.03 -13.48 1.94
N VAL A 72 7.07 -12.70 3.02
CA VAL A 72 8.01 -11.58 3.16
C VAL A 72 8.86 -11.79 4.40
N ASN A 73 10.13 -12.10 4.21
CA ASN A 73 11.10 -12.16 5.30
C ASN A 73 11.67 -10.75 5.51
N VAL A 74 11.46 -10.20 6.69
CA VAL A 74 11.89 -8.84 7.06
C VAL A 74 13.01 -8.92 8.09
N LEU A 75 14.21 -8.50 7.72
CA LEU A 75 15.33 -8.25 8.62
C LEU A 75 15.24 -6.80 9.12
N ASN A 76 15.15 -6.63 10.43
CA ASN A 76 15.20 -5.30 11.05
C ASN A 76 16.65 -4.88 11.33
N SER A 77 17.22 -4.11 10.42
CA SER A 77 18.55 -3.50 10.57
C SER A 77 18.50 -2.07 11.15
N LEU A 78 17.33 -1.63 11.64
CA LEU A 78 17.20 -0.38 12.40
C LEU A 78 17.73 -0.58 13.83
N ASP A 79 17.94 0.54 14.53
CA ASP A 79 18.28 0.58 15.97
C ASP A 79 17.02 0.67 16.87
N GLU A 80 15.84 0.51 16.31
CA GLU A 80 14.54 0.53 16.99
C GLU A 80 13.62 -0.62 16.52
N PRO A 81 12.58 -1.00 17.30
CA PRO A 81 11.62 -2.03 16.91
C PRO A 81 10.88 -1.68 15.62
N LEU A 82 10.55 -2.67 14.81
CA LEU A 82 9.93 -2.51 13.50
C LEU A 82 8.69 -3.39 13.36
N LEU A 83 7.65 -2.87 12.74
CA LEU A 83 6.56 -3.62 12.10
C LEU A 83 6.40 -3.15 10.66
N ILE A 84 5.80 -3.98 9.82
CA ILE A 84 5.32 -3.60 8.49
C ILE A 84 3.84 -3.95 8.42
N THR A 85 3.00 -2.97 8.13
CA THR A 85 1.58 -3.18 7.86
C THR A 85 1.30 -3.11 6.36
N TRP A 86 0.31 -3.89 5.94
CA TRP A 86 -0.10 -4.08 4.54
C TRP A 86 -1.44 -3.39 4.34
N ASP A 87 -1.40 -2.08 4.18
CA ASP A 87 -2.61 -1.26 4.16
C ASP A 87 -3.57 -1.67 3.04
N GLY A 88 -4.80 -1.99 3.43
CA GLY A 88 -5.86 -2.46 2.54
C GLY A 88 -5.83 -3.97 2.21
N ILE A 89 -4.81 -4.71 2.61
CA ILE A 89 -4.81 -6.18 2.47
C ILE A 89 -5.65 -6.80 3.58
N GLN A 90 -6.67 -7.56 3.21
CA GLN A 90 -7.72 -8.04 4.13
C GLN A 90 -7.24 -9.05 5.17
N GLN A 91 -6.08 -9.68 4.98
CA GLN A 91 -5.51 -10.67 5.91
C GLN A 91 -6.54 -11.73 6.37
N ARG A 92 -7.39 -12.21 5.47
CA ARG A 92 -8.55 -13.07 5.81
C ARG A 92 -8.17 -14.22 6.72
N LYS A 93 -8.83 -14.28 7.90
CA LYS A 93 -8.56 -15.24 8.97
C LYS A 93 -7.09 -15.31 9.40
N ASN A 94 -6.36 -14.20 9.31
CA ASN A 94 -4.92 -14.15 9.54
C ASN A 94 -4.45 -12.81 10.15
N CYS A 95 -5.13 -12.34 11.19
CA CYS A 95 -4.81 -11.06 11.83
C CYS A 95 -3.39 -11.00 12.42
N TRP A 96 -2.74 -12.15 12.64
CA TRP A 96 -1.34 -12.25 13.09
C TRP A 96 -0.32 -11.72 12.09
N GLN A 97 -0.71 -11.53 10.83
CA GLN A 97 0.15 -11.06 9.75
C GLN A 97 -0.15 -9.59 9.36
N ASP A 98 -1.08 -8.95 10.07
CA ASP A 98 -1.52 -7.58 9.76
C ASP A 98 -0.42 -6.53 10.00
N GLY A 99 0.50 -6.82 10.91
CA GLY A 99 1.68 -5.99 11.16
C GLY A 99 1.38 -4.72 11.95
N VAL A 100 0.28 -4.65 12.69
CA VAL A 100 -0.02 -3.56 13.62
C VAL A 100 0.22 -3.98 15.07
N LEU A 101 0.58 -3.02 15.92
CA LEU A 101 0.75 -3.26 17.34
C LEU A 101 -0.58 -3.71 17.96
N GLY A 102 -0.53 -4.74 18.78
CA GLY A 102 -1.74 -5.34 19.38
C GLY A 102 -2.13 -6.67 18.74
N THR A 103 -1.91 -6.86 17.45
CA THR A 103 -2.07 -8.14 16.74
C THR A 103 -0.73 -8.80 16.44
N THR A 104 0.30 -8.00 16.16
CA THR A 104 1.65 -8.47 15.84
C THR A 104 2.66 -7.81 16.77
N CYS A 105 3.59 -8.56 17.34
CA CYS A 105 4.67 -7.99 18.12
C CYS A 105 5.79 -7.44 17.24
N PRO A 106 6.41 -6.31 17.63
CA PRO A 106 7.48 -5.71 16.84
C PRO A 106 8.70 -6.60 16.71
N ILE A 107 9.34 -6.57 15.56
CA ILE A 107 10.60 -7.23 15.26
C ILE A 107 11.71 -6.44 15.96
N PRO A 108 12.46 -7.04 16.92
CA PRO A 108 13.55 -6.34 17.58
C PRO A 108 14.69 -5.98 16.63
N PRO A 109 15.53 -4.97 16.96
CA PRO A 109 16.75 -4.68 16.23
C PRO A 109 17.65 -5.91 16.02
N GLY A 110 18.12 -6.12 14.80
CA GLY A 110 18.96 -7.26 14.42
C GLY A 110 18.23 -8.58 14.25
N TRP A 111 16.91 -8.62 14.44
CA TRP A 111 16.11 -9.82 14.24
C TRP A 111 15.43 -9.81 12.88
N ASN A 112 15.00 -10.98 12.44
CA ASN A 112 14.12 -11.13 11.31
C ASN A 112 12.81 -11.81 11.71
N TRP A 113 11.77 -11.53 10.91
CA TRP A 113 10.48 -12.22 11.01
C TRP A 113 9.87 -12.36 9.62
N THR A 114 9.15 -13.46 9.41
CA THR A 114 8.54 -13.77 8.13
C THR A 114 7.04 -13.61 8.21
N TYR A 115 6.52 -12.66 7.44
CA TYR A 115 5.09 -12.52 7.16
C TYR A 115 4.69 -13.55 6.11
N ASN A 116 3.52 -14.19 6.32
CA ASN A 116 2.98 -15.18 5.40
C ASN A 116 1.46 -14.97 5.28
N PHE A 117 1.00 -14.48 4.14
CA PHE A 117 -0.40 -14.15 3.90
C PHE A 117 -0.78 -14.40 2.44
N GLN A 118 -2.08 -14.32 2.14
CA GLN A 118 -2.61 -14.46 0.79
C GLN A 118 -3.39 -13.19 0.41
N VAL A 119 -3.20 -12.70 -0.81
CA VAL A 119 -4.02 -11.61 -1.37
C VAL A 119 -5.33 -12.18 -1.93
N LYS A 120 -6.13 -12.74 -1.00
CA LYS A 120 -7.33 -13.54 -1.28
C LYS A 120 -8.46 -12.70 -1.85
N ASP A 121 -8.86 -13.01 -3.09
CA ASP A 121 -9.99 -12.37 -3.78
C ASP A 121 -9.91 -10.84 -3.83
N GLN A 122 -8.71 -10.28 -3.77
CA GLN A 122 -8.45 -8.86 -3.87
C GLN A 122 -7.75 -8.51 -5.18
N ILE A 123 -8.03 -7.32 -5.66
CA ILE A 123 -7.33 -6.64 -6.74
C ILE A 123 -7.12 -5.20 -6.31
N GLY A 124 -6.21 -4.47 -6.95
CA GLY A 124 -6.13 -3.03 -6.79
C GLY A 124 -4.76 -2.50 -6.44
N SER A 125 -4.77 -1.28 -5.92
CA SER A 125 -3.59 -0.50 -5.60
C SER A 125 -3.57 -0.20 -4.12
N PHE A 126 -2.58 -0.73 -3.41
CA PHE A 126 -2.38 -0.63 -1.98
C PHE A 126 -0.94 -0.24 -1.70
N PHE A 127 -0.60 -0.05 -0.43
CA PHE A 127 0.78 0.21 -0.04
C PHE A 127 1.09 -0.40 1.33
N TYR A 128 2.37 -0.56 1.63
CA TYR A 128 2.86 -1.01 2.92
C TYR A 128 3.70 0.06 3.57
N PHE A 129 3.76 0.05 4.91
CA PHE A 129 4.58 1.01 5.66
C PHE A 129 4.85 0.53 7.10
N PRO A 130 5.86 1.10 7.78
CA PRO A 130 6.09 0.85 9.20
C PRO A 130 5.12 1.69 10.05
N PRO A 131 4.23 1.06 10.84
CA PRO A 131 3.20 1.77 11.60
C PRO A 131 3.69 2.33 12.94
N LEU A 132 4.85 1.88 13.45
CA LEU A 132 5.28 2.22 14.80
C LEU A 132 5.86 3.64 14.87
N SER A 133 5.54 4.32 15.97
CA SER A 133 6.29 5.48 16.47
C SER A 133 6.61 6.54 15.39
N LEU A 134 5.68 6.82 14.48
CA LEU A 134 5.85 7.75 13.34
C LEU A 134 6.92 7.33 12.32
N GLN A 135 7.34 6.08 12.26
CA GLN A 135 8.38 5.61 11.34
C GLN A 135 8.04 5.88 9.87
N ARG A 136 6.75 5.85 9.47
CA ARG A 136 6.32 6.23 8.11
C ARG A 136 6.75 7.65 7.72
N ALA A 137 6.84 8.57 8.68
CA ALA A 137 7.36 9.93 8.46
C ALA A 137 8.85 9.96 8.08
N ALA A 138 9.59 8.86 8.33
CA ALA A 138 10.98 8.70 7.91
C ALA A 138 11.12 7.82 6.67
N GLY A 139 10.04 7.30 6.09
CA GLY A 139 10.09 6.40 4.94
C GLY A 139 9.60 4.99 5.23
N GLY A 140 10.25 3.97 4.65
CA GLY A 140 9.92 2.56 4.82
C GLY A 140 8.63 2.11 4.14
N PHE A 141 8.03 2.95 3.32
CA PHE A 141 6.81 2.65 2.57
C PHE A 141 7.10 2.27 1.13
N GLY A 142 6.20 1.48 0.53
CA GLY A 142 6.22 1.11 -0.88
C GLY A 142 4.88 0.54 -1.33
N GLY A 143 4.71 0.34 -2.63
CA GLY A 143 3.43 -0.06 -3.23
C GLY A 143 3.16 -1.55 -3.17
N ILE A 144 1.87 -1.88 -3.16
CA ILE A 144 1.35 -3.22 -3.39
C ILE A 144 0.38 -3.14 -4.56
N THR A 145 0.75 -3.72 -5.68
CA THR A 145 -0.13 -3.86 -6.84
C THR A 145 -0.65 -5.29 -6.88
N VAL A 146 -1.96 -5.46 -6.77
CA VAL A 146 -2.61 -6.76 -6.93
C VAL A 146 -3.37 -6.77 -8.25
N ASN A 147 -2.82 -7.49 -9.23
CA ASN A 147 -3.41 -7.60 -10.55
C ASN A 147 -4.57 -8.61 -10.55
N ASN A 148 -5.53 -8.42 -11.45
CA ASN A 148 -6.51 -9.44 -11.77
C ASN A 148 -5.87 -10.62 -12.52
N ARG A 149 -6.53 -11.76 -12.53
CA ARG A 149 -6.18 -12.88 -13.43
C ARG A 149 -6.57 -12.51 -14.86
N ALA A 150 -5.76 -12.88 -15.82
CA ALA A 150 -5.98 -12.56 -17.24
C ALA A 150 -7.34 -13.03 -17.80
N VAL A 151 -7.97 -14.03 -17.16
CA VAL A 151 -9.27 -14.56 -17.54
C VAL A 151 -10.45 -13.71 -17.03
N ILE A 152 -10.20 -12.74 -16.16
CA ILE A 152 -11.21 -11.85 -15.58
C ILE A 152 -11.14 -10.52 -16.32
N SER A 153 -12.23 -10.12 -16.96
CA SER A 153 -12.33 -8.83 -17.64
C SER A 153 -12.32 -7.68 -16.63
N VAL A 154 -11.69 -6.58 -17.02
CA VAL A 154 -11.71 -5.31 -16.28
C VAL A 154 -12.62 -4.30 -17.01
N PRO A 155 -13.24 -3.32 -16.31
CA PRO A 155 -14.20 -2.40 -16.91
C PRO A 155 -13.54 -1.23 -17.68
N PHE A 156 -12.32 -1.39 -18.15
CA PHE A 156 -11.59 -0.40 -18.94
C PHE A 156 -10.58 -1.09 -19.87
N ASP A 157 -10.12 -0.37 -20.88
CA ASP A 157 -9.13 -0.88 -21.84
C ASP A 157 -7.79 -1.13 -21.15
N THR A 158 -7.08 -2.17 -21.59
CA THR A 158 -5.76 -2.50 -21.06
C THR A 158 -4.80 -1.34 -21.27
N PRO A 159 -4.19 -0.79 -20.21
CA PRO A 159 -3.20 0.27 -20.33
C PRO A 159 -1.90 -0.25 -20.95
N ASP A 160 -1.15 0.63 -21.60
CA ASP A 160 0.19 0.33 -22.14
C ASP A 160 1.25 0.12 -21.05
N GLY A 161 0.97 0.55 -19.83
CA GLY A 161 1.83 0.34 -18.67
C GLY A 161 1.22 0.85 -17.38
N ASP A 162 1.81 0.43 -16.26
CA ASP A 162 1.47 0.86 -14.92
C ASP A 162 2.59 1.73 -14.33
N ILE A 163 2.22 2.83 -13.68
CA ILE A 163 3.14 3.77 -13.03
C ILE A 163 2.67 3.97 -11.60
N THR A 164 3.50 3.58 -10.63
CA THR A 164 3.22 3.83 -9.21
C THR A 164 3.83 5.16 -8.80
N LEU A 165 3.02 6.00 -8.17
CA LEU A 165 3.41 7.33 -7.70
C LEU A 165 3.02 7.51 -6.24
N PHE A 166 4.02 7.72 -5.39
CA PHE A 166 3.82 8.08 -3.99
C PHE A 166 3.88 9.60 -3.86
N ILE A 167 2.84 10.17 -3.27
CA ILE A 167 2.81 11.57 -2.88
C ILE A 167 2.69 11.67 -1.36
N GLY A 168 3.27 12.68 -0.74
CA GLY A 168 3.14 12.84 0.72
C GLY A 168 3.89 14.05 1.24
N ASP A 169 3.35 14.62 2.30
CA ASP A 169 4.03 15.66 3.08
C ASP A 169 5.28 15.11 3.76
N TRP A 170 6.29 15.95 3.86
CA TRP A 170 7.59 15.57 4.40
C TRP A 170 8.15 16.62 5.35
N TYR A 171 8.74 16.15 6.44
CA TYR A 171 9.37 16.98 7.47
C TYR A 171 10.88 16.79 7.46
N LYS A 172 11.64 17.88 7.64
CA LYS A 172 13.10 17.81 7.80
C LYS A 172 13.52 17.28 9.17
N LYS A 173 12.60 17.31 10.15
CA LYS A 173 12.82 16.71 11.46
C LYS A 173 12.78 15.18 11.34
N SER A 174 13.57 14.51 12.18
CA SER A 174 13.47 13.06 12.28
C SER A 174 12.12 12.61 12.82
N HIS A 175 11.69 11.40 12.52
CA HIS A 175 10.46 10.83 13.10
C HIS A 175 10.50 10.79 14.63
N THR A 176 11.70 10.63 15.23
CA THR A 176 11.90 10.68 16.67
C THR A 176 11.72 12.09 17.25
N ASP A 177 12.14 13.14 16.51
CA ASP A 177 11.90 14.53 16.92
C ASP A 177 10.41 14.89 16.77
N LEU A 178 9.76 14.42 15.70
CA LEU A 178 8.31 14.60 15.51
C LEU A 178 7.53 13.93 16.63
N ARG A 179 7.89 12.70 17.00
CA ARG A 179 7.30 11.99 18.13
C ARG A 179 7.47 12.76 19.43
N LYS A 180 8.69 13.23 19.69
CA LYS A 180 8.96 14.04 20.89
C LYS A 180 8.10 15.31 20.94
N MET A 181 7.83 15.94 19.80
CA MET A 181 6.93 17.10 19.75
C MET A 181 5.52 16.73 20.21
N LEU A 182 4.99 15.60 19.75
CA LEU A 182 3.66 15.12 20.16
C LEU A 182 3.64 14.74 21.65
N ASP A 183 4.69 14.07 22.14
CA ASP A 183 4.84 13.73 23.56
C ASP A 183 4.90 15.00 24.45
N ASP A 184 5.50 16.08 23.95
CA ASP A 184 5.52 17.39 24.60
C ASP A 184 4.19 18.17 24.46
N GLY A 185 3.14 17.59 23.86
CA GLY A 185 1.85 18.23 23.62
C GLY A 185 1.85 19.31 22.53
N LYS A 186 2.82 19.27 21.62
CA LYS A 186 2.95 20.19 20.48
C LYS A 186 2.42 19.58 19.21
N GLU A 187 1.81 20.39 18.35
CA GLU A 187 1.45 20.00 16.99
C GLU A 187 2.69 19.85 16.11
N LEU A 188 2.61 18.98 15.09
CA LEU A 188 3.70 18.81 14.11
C LEU A 188 3.94 20.09 13.30
N GLY A 189 2.90 20.90 13.11
CA GLY A 189 2.96 22.11 12.31
C GLY A 189 3.04 21.83 10.81
N MET A 190 3.36 22.87 10.05
CA MET A 190 3.44 22.81 8.59
C MET A 190 4.60 21.91 8.13
N PRO A 191 4.39 21.00 7.17
CA PRO A 191 5.46 20.21 6.58
C PRO A 191 6.48 21.09 5.84
N ASP A 192 7.68 20.58 5.66
CA ASP A 192 8.76 21.29 4.99
C ASP A 192 8.71 21.14 3.45
N GLY A 193 7.93 20.19 2.94
CA GLY A 193 7.70 19.98 1.51
C GLY A 193 6.72 18.85 1.24
N VAL A 194 6.44 18.62 -0.04
CA VAL A 194 5.70 17.45 -0.54
C VAL A 194 6.62 16.68 -1.47
N LEU A 195 6.77 15.39 -1.22
CA LEU A 195 7.55 14.50 -2.08
C LEU A 195 6.67 13.80 -3.11
N MET A 196 7.27 13.52 -4.26
CA MET A 196 6.79 12.58 -5.27
C MET A 196 7.88 11.53 -5.48
N ASN A 197 7.57 10.27 -5.23
CA ASN A 197 8.53 9.16 -5.26
C ASN A 197 9.85 9.48 -4.50
N GLY A 198 9.72 10.12 -3.35
CA GLY A 198 10.86 10.42 -2.48
C GLY A 198 11.66 11.69 -2.84
N LYS A 199 11.22 12.46 -3.82
CA LYS A 199 11.87 13.71 -4.25
C LYS A 199 10.89 14.88 -4.23
N GLY A 200 11.32 16.04 -3.79
CA GLY A 200 10.49 17.25 -3.80
C GLY A 200 11.23 18.49 -3.32
N PRO A 201 10.70 19.68 -3.64
CA PRO A 201 11.33 20.92 -3.24
C PRO A 201 11.02 21.27 -1.78
N TYR A 202 12.01 21.86 -1.11
CA TYR A 202 11.83 22.42 0.21
C TYR A 202 10.96 23.69 0.15
N ARG A 203 9.80 23.67 0.82
CA ARG A 203 8.85 24.79 0.90
C ARG A 203 8.69 25.55 -0.40
N TYR A 204 8.35 24.82 -1.44
CA TYR A 204 8.20 25.39 -2.76
C TYR A 204 7.04 26.39 -2.82
N ASN A 205 7.29 27.56 -3.41
CA ASN A 205 6.25 28.48 -3.82
C ASN A 205 5.75 28.04 -5.19
N ASP A 206 4.48 27.67 -5.32
CA ASP A 206 3.83 27.09 -6.50
C ASP A 206 3.81 28.00 -7.76
N SER A 207 4.35 29.21 -7.67
CA SER A 207 4.51 30.10 -8.82
C SER A 207 5.69 29.77 -9.75
N LEU A 208 6.71 29.07 -9.26
CA LEU A 208 7.94 28.77 -10.01
C LEU A 208 8.52 27.40 -9.64
N VAL A 209 8.96 26.64 -10.63
CA VAL A 209 9.75 25.42 -10.40
C VAL A 209 11.19 25.82 -10.04
N PRO A 210 11.70 25.52 -8.82
CA PRO A 210 13.04 25.92 -8.41
C PRO A 210 14.11 25.33 -9.34
N ALA A 211 15.03 26.17 -9.79
CA ALA A 211 16.19 25.69 -10.55
C ALA A 211 17.15 24.90 -9.65
N GLY A 212 17.76 23.84 -10.19
CA GLY A 212 18.80 23.08 -9.51
C GLY A 212 18.30 22.02 -8.52
N ILE A 213 16.99 21.77 -8.41
CA ILE A 213 16.42 20.67 -7.66
C ILE A 213 16.20 19.49 -8.61
N GLU A 214 16.53 18.29 -8.15
CA GLU A 214 16.21 17.06 -8.85
C GLU A 214 14.74 16.70 -8.60
N HIS A 215 13.90 16.85 -9.64
CA HIS A 215 12.51 16.38 -9.62
C HIS A 215 12.43 14.91 -10.02
N GLU A 216 11.43 14.22 -9.50
CA GLU A 216 11.04 12.92 -10.06
C GLU A 216 10.64 13.11 -11.52
N THR A 217 11.07 12.19 -12.38
CA THR A 217 10.79 12.24 -13.82
C THR A 217 10.18 10.92 -14.28
N ILE A 218 8.94 11.02 -14.75
CA ILE A 218 8.17 9.88 -15.27
C ILE A 218 8.22 9.93 -16.79
N LYS A 219 8.84 8.92 -17.40
CA LYS A 219 8.97 8.83 -18.86
C LYS A 219 7.78 8.11 -19.47
N VAL A 220 7.18 8.72 -20.49
CA VAL A 220 6.01 8.19 -21.19
C VAL A 220 6.18 8.32 -22.70
N GLU A 221 5.48 7.48 -23.46
CA GLU A 221 5.47 7.54 -24.93
C GLU A 221 4.21 8.25 -25.45
N PRO A 222 4.32 9.13 -26.44
CA PRO A 222 3.18 9.80 -27.03
C PRO A 222 2.12 8.82 -27.57
N GLY A 223 0.86 9.14 -27.40
CA GLY A 223 -0.28 8.37 -27.88
C GLY A 223 -0.63 7.13 -27.03
N LYS A 224 0.19 6.79 -26.05
CA LYS A 224 -0.08 5.67 -25.14
C LYS A 224 -0.93 6.07 -23.96
N THR A 225 -1.61 5.11 -23.36
CA THR A 225 -2.41 5.27 -22.13
C THR A 225 -1.78 4.50 -21.00
N TYR A 226 -1.41 5.20 -19.94
CA TYR A 226 -0.83 4.60 -18.74
C TYR A 226 -1.82 4.60 -17.59
N ARG A 227 -1.78 3.57 -16.74
CA ARG A 227 -2.46 3.57 -15.45
C ARG A 227 -1.52 4.11 -14.38
N PHE A 228 -1.85 5.29 -13.85
CA PHE A 228 -1.16 5.87 -12.70
C PHE A 228 -1.84 5.40 -11.43
N ARG A 229 -1.09 4.75 -10.55
CA ARG A 229 -1.49 4.33 -9.21
C ARG A 229 -0.89 5.30 -8.21
N VAL A 230 -1.72 6.21 -7.71
CA VAL A 230 -1.28 7.33 -6.85
C VAL A 230 -1.67 7.05 -5.41
N HIS A 231 -0.68 7.06 -4.51
CA HIS A 231 -0.84 6.80 -3.08
C HIS A 231 -0.42 8.03 -2.27
N ASN A 232 -1.29 8.52 -1.40
CA ASN A 232 -0.87 9.50 -0.40
C ASN A 232 -0.33 8.77 0.84
N VAL A 233 0.99 8.68 0.90
CA VAL A 233 1.75 8.02 1.97
C VAL A 233 2.27 8.99 3.03
N GLY A 234 1.77 10.22 3.02
CA GLY A 234 2.20 11.30 3.90
C GLY A 234 1.88 11.08 5.37
N VAL A 235 2.20 12.09 6.17
CA VAL A 235 2.02 12.09 7.62
C VAL A 235 0.60 12.50 8.01
N SER A 236 0.14 13.68 7.54
CA SER A 236 -1.17 14.22 7.92
C SER A 236 -1.80 15.17 6.91
N THR A 237 -1.17 15.44 5.77
CA THR A 237 -1.63 16.45 4.82
C THR A 237 -2.40 15.83 3.65
N SER A 238 -3.64 16.28 3.47
CA SER A 238 -4.42 16.00 2.24
C SER A 238 -3.81 16.76 1.07
N LEU A 239 -3.76 16.13 -0.11
CA LEU A 239 -3.12 16.69 -1.29
C LEU A 239 -4.09 16.72 -2.47
N ASN A 240 -4.07 17.80 -3.25
CA ASN A 240 -4.75 17.86 -4.55
C ASN A 240 -3.75 17.47 -5.63
N PHE A 241 -4.06 16.40 -6.35
CA PHE A 241 -3.23 15.84 -7.43
C PHE A 241 -3.75 16.25 -8.79
N ARG A 242 -2.85 16.65 -9.70
CA ARG A 242 -3.16 17.07 -11.07
C ARG A 242 -1.95 17.00 -11.98
N ILE A 243 -2.20 16.88 -13.28
CA ILE A 243 -1.17 16.87 -14.31
C ILE A 243 -1.49 17.96 -15.34
N GLN A 244 -0.50 18.80 -15.63
CA GLN A 244 -0.65 19.90 -16.57
C GLN A 244 -1.21 19.40 -17.91
N ASN A 245 -2.33 19.99 -18.35
CA ASN A 245 -3.04 19.70 -19.61
C ASN A 245 -3.54 18.26 -19.80
N HIS A 246 -3.51 17.40 -18.76
CA HIS A 246 -4.00 16.03 -18.88
C HIS A 246 -5.23 15.81 -18.00
N ASN A 247 -6.14 14.99 -18.49
CA ASN A 247 -7.29 14.51 -17.74
C ASN A 247 -6.93 13.22 -16.99
N LEU A 248 -7.49 13.10 -15.80
CA LEU A 248 -7.38 11.94 -14.93
C LEU A 248 -8.66 11.11 -15.08
N ALA A 249 -8.64 10.02 -15.83
CA ALA A 249 -9.79 9.13 -15.93
C ALA A 249 -9.74 8.13 -14.78
N LEU A 250 -10.46 8.41 -13.70
CA LEU A 250 -10.54 7.52 -12.53
C LEU A 250 -11.19 6.20 -12.92
N VAL A 251 -10.54 5.08 -12.60
CA VAL A 251 -11.02 3.72 -12.90
C VAL A 251 -11.01 2.80 -11.68
N GLU A 252 -10.25 3.15 -10.65
CA GLU A 252 -10.09 2.30 -9.46
C GLU A 252 -9.80 3.17 -8.24
N THR A 253 -10.37 2.82 -7.11
CA THR A 253 -10.00 3.33 -5.79
C THR A 253 -9.66 2.15 -4.89
N GLU A 254 -8.41 2.11 -4.40
CA GLU A 254 -7.93 1.02 -3.55
C GLU A 254 -8.21 -0.37 -4.20
N GLY A 255 -9.10 -1.17 -3.65
CA GLY A 255 -9.44 -2.52 -4.10
C GLY A 255 -10.69 -2.63 -4.97
N SER A 256 -11.25 -1.53 -5.46
CA SER A 256 -12.51 -1.53 -6.21
C SER A 256 -12.43 -0.74 -7.50
N TYR A 257 -12.99 -1.30 -8.58
CA TYR A 257 -13.22 -0.52 -9.78
C TYR A 257 -14.33 0.50 -9.56
N THR A 258 -14.18 1.66 -10.19
CA THR A 258 -15.19 2.71 -10.21
C THR A 258 -15.80 2.83 -11.61
N MET A 259 -16.94 3.48 -11.71
CA MET A 259 -17.37 3.98 -13.00
C MET A 259 -16.33 4.98 -13.51
N LYS A 260 -15.90 4.83 -14.76
CA LYS A 260 -14.91 5.73 -15.38
C LYS A 260 -15.43 7.17 -15.38
N GLN A 261 -14.71 8.04 -14.71
CA GLN A 261 -15.00 9.47 -14.61
C GLN A 261 -13.74 10.28 -14.88
N ASN A 262 -13.90 11.41 -15.60
CA ASN A 262 -12.78 12.29 -15.92
C ASN A 262 -12.72 13.44 -14.90
N PHE A 263 -11.54 13.66 -14.36
CA PHE A 263 -11.21 14.76 -13.48
C PHE A 263 -10.03 15.56 -14.06
N THR A 264 -9.99 16.84 -13.83
CA THR A 264 -8.80 17.68 -14.11
C THR A 264 -7.84 17.69 -12.94
N ASN A 265 -8.36 17.45 -11.75
CA ASN A 265 -7.62 17.33 -10.48
C ASN A 265 -8.46 16.54 -9.49
N LEU A 266 -7.84 15.99 -8.45
CA LEU A 266 -8.51 15.15 -7.45
C LEU A 266 -7.82 15.28 -6.11
N ASP A 267 -8.63 15.41 -5.03
CA ASP A 267 -8.10 15.38 -3.67
C ASP A 267 -7.81 13.94 -3.24
N ILE A 268 -6.62 13.72 -2.71
CA ILE A 268 -6.16 12.42 -2.19
C ILE A 268 -5.75 12.63 -0.74
N HIS A 269 -6.55 12.08 0.17
CA HIS A 269 -6.26 12.17 1.61
C HIS A 269 -5.21 11.15 2.03
N VAL A 270 -4.61 11.35 3.19
CA VAL A 270 -3.61 10.43 3.75
C VAL A 270 -4.19 9.02 3.83
N GLY A 271 -3.42 8.03 3.42
CA GLY A 271 -3.82 6.62 3.36
C GLY A 271 -4.60 6.22 2.11
N GLN A 272 -5.07 7.16 1.29
CA GLN A 272 -5.85 6.85 0.10
C GLN A 272 -5.00 6.50 -1.11
N SER A 273 -5.55 5.60 -1.94
CA SER A 273 -4.99 5.20 -3.22
C SER A 273 -6.03 5.30 -4.33
N TYR A 274 -5.66 5.93 -5.44
CA TYR A 274 -6.49 6.05 -6.64
C TYR A 274 -5.71 5.61 -7.87
N SER A 275 -6.40 4.98 -8.82
CA SER A 275 -5.83 4.62 -10.11
C SER A 275 -6.53 5.35 -11.25
N PHE A 276 -5.74 6.02 -12.07
CA PHE A 276 -6.21 6.82 -13.21
C PHE A 276 -5.65 6.26 -14.51
N LEU A 277 -6.47 6.22 -15.56
CA LEU A 277 -5.97 6.13 -16.92
C LEU A 277 -5.67 7.54 -17.42
N ILE A 278 -4.45 7.73 -17.93
CA ILE A 278 -4.00 9.01 -18.48
C ILE A 278 -3.44 8.73 -19.86
N THR A 279 -4.07 9.35 -20.86
CA THR A 279 -3.64 9.24 -22.25
C THR A 279 -2.64 10.35 -22.58
N MET A 280 -1.52 9.97 -23.18
CA MET A 280 -0.44 10.88 -23.56
C MET A 280 -0.77 11.53 -24.90
N ASP A 281 -1.84 12.34 -24.94
CA ASP A 281 -2.42 12.96 -26.13
C ASP A 281 -2.00 14.42 -26.36
N GLN A 282 -1.09 14.93 -25.52
CA GLN A 282 -0.64 16.32 -25.60
C GLN A 282 0.53 16.49 -26.58
N ASN A 283 0.99 17.72 -26.77
CA ASN A 283 2.10 18.03 -27.67
C ASN A 283 3.37 17.28 -27.24
N ALA A 284 3.78 16.28 -28.02
CA ALA A 284 4.90 15.42 -27.74
C ALA A 284 6.29 16.11 -27.79
N SER A 285 6.35 17.39 -28.20
CA SER A 285 7.61 18.15 -28.19
C SER A 285 7.94 18.81 -26.85
N SER A 286 7.03 18.74 -25.87
CA SER A 286 7.14 19.37 -24.55
C SER A 286 6.98 18.35 -23.43
N ASP A 287 7.57 18.64 -22.27
CA ASP A 287 7.31 17.96 -21.02
C ASP A 287 6.23 18.71 -20.23
N TYR A 288 5.66 18.06 -19.22
CA TYR A 288 4.55 18.59 -18.42
C TYR A 288 4.79 18.43 -16.92
N TYR A 289 4.16 19.31 -16.13
CA TYR A 289 4.25 19.22 -14.68
C TYR A 289 3.22 18.24 -14.11
N ILE A 290 3.67 17.42 -13.15
CA ILE A 290 2.82 16.67 -12.22
C ILE A 290 2.88 17.42 -10.90
N VAL A 291 1.72 17.72 -10.31
CA VAL A 291 1.63 18.58 -9.12
C VAL A 291 0.78 17.94 -8.05
N ALA A 292 1.25 18.03 -6.81
CA ALA A 292 0.47 17.73 -5.62
C ALA A 292 0.62 18.89 -4.62
N SER A 293 -0.48 19.55 -4.27
CA SER A 293 -0.48 20.70 -3.35
C SER A 293 -1.37 20.46 -2.14
N ALA A 294 -0.97 21.04 -1.00
CA ALA A 294 -1.68 20.89 0.26
C ALA A 294 -3.12 21.40 0.17
N ARG A 295 -4.03 20.68 0.84
CA ARG A 295 -5.45 20.98 0.98
C ARG A 295 -5.82 21.09 2.45
N PHE A 296 -6.87 21.84 2.75
CA PHE A 296 -7.41 22.04 4.10
C PHE A 296 -6.38 22.61 5.07
N VAL A 297 -5.52 23.50 4.58
CA VAL A 297 -4.53 24.22 5.35
C VAL A 297 -4.92 25.69 5.46
N ASN A 298 -4.57 26.33 6.58
CA ASN A 298 -4.83 27.76 6.78
C ASN A 298 -3.72 28.59 6.14
N GLU A 299 -3.96 29.19 4.98
CA GLU A 299 -2.99 30.01 4.24
C GLU A 299 -2.47 31.20 5.07
N SER A 300 -3.27 31.75 5.96
CA SER A 300 -2.83 32.87 6.80
C SER A 300 -1.76 32.45 7.81
N LEU A 301 -1.71 31.15 8.16
CA LEU A 301 -0.77 30.57 9.12
C LEU A 301 0.30 29.72 8.44
N TRP A 302 -0.03 29.10 7.30
CA TRP A 302 0.80 28.13 6.59
C TRP A 302 1.12 28.63 5.18
N THR A 303 2.38 28.62 4.83
CA THR A 303 2.78 28.78 3.42
C THR A 303 2.35 27.50 2.70
N LYS A 304 1.67 27.66 1.58
CA LYS A 304 1.22 26.53 0.75
C LYS A 304 2.41 25.68 0.33
N VAL A 305 2.31 24.40 0.55
CA VAL A 305 3.37 23.44 0.23
C VAL A 305 2.94 22.62 -0.97
N THR A 306 3.81 22.57 -1.99
CA THR A 306 3.54 21.94 -3.28
C THR A 306 4.68 21.06 -3.71
N GLY A 307 4.38 19.82 -4.07
CA GLY A 307 5.30 18.88 -4.71
C GLY A 307 5.17 18.97 -6.24
N VAL A 308 6.29 18.81 -6.93
CA VAL A 308 6.36 18.86 -8.40
C VAL A 308 7.21 17.70 -8.92
N ALA A 309 6.69 17.01 -9.93
CA ALA A 309 7.41 16.04 -10.75
C ALA A 309 7.26 16.37 -12.22
N ILE A 310 8.03 15.71 -13.07
CA ILE A 310 8.03 15.95 -14.51
C ILE A 310 7.46 14.72 -15.24
N LEU A 311 6.45 14.95 -16.05
CA LEU A 311 5.97 13.98 -17.04
C LEU A 311 6.75 14.23 -18.33
N GLN A 312 7.70 13.36 -18.64
CA GLN A 312 8.59 13.51 -19.79
C GLN A 312 8.12 12.63 -20.96
N TYR A 313 7.75 13.29 -22.05
CA TYR A 313 7.46 12.60 -23.30
C TYR A 313 8.75 12.12 -23.96
N SER A 314 8.80 10.89 -24.43
CA SER A 314 10.03 10.27 -24.98
C SER A 314 10.62 11.02 -26.18
N ASN A 315 9.80 11.74 -26.93
CA ASN A 315 10.20 12.54 -28.09
C ASN A 315 10.41 14.03 -27.77
N SER A 316 10.24 14.42 -26.49
CA SER A 316 10.35 15.81 -26.08
C SER A 316 11.77 16.34 -26.22
N LYS A 317 11.88 17.55 -26.75
CA LYS A 317 13.11 18.36 -26.75
C LYS A 317 12.97 19.59 -25.86
N GLY A 318 11.75 19.86 -25.38
CA GLY A 318 11.40 21.00 -24.54
C GLY A 318 11.20 20.58 -23.09
N LYS A 319 11.74 21.37 -22.17
CA LYS A 319 11.46 21.21 -20.75
C LYS A 319 10.01 21.61 -20.44
N ALA A 320 9.46 21.08 -19.36
CA ALA A 320 8.20 21.55 -18.80
C ALA A 320 8.28 23.06 -18.56
N SER A 321 7.28 23.80 -18.97
CA SER A 321 7.26 25.27 -18.94
C SER A 321 5.87 25.83 -18.73
N GLY A 322 5.78 27.12 -18.44
CA GLY A 322 4.55 27.81 -18.10
C GLY A 322 4.21 27.71 -16.61
N PRO A 323 3.03 28.19 -16.20
CA PRO A 323 2.59 28.11 -14.83
C PRO A 323 2.26 26.65 -14.45
N LEU A 324 2.37 26.33 -13.16
CA LEU A 324 1.82 25.08 -12.63
C LEU A 324 0.29 25.10 -12.82
N PRO A 325 -0.32 23.93 -13.08
CA PRO A 325 -1.79 23.86 -13.18
C PRO A 325 -2.43 24.33 -11.87
N ASP A 326 -3.53 25.10 -12.01
CA ASP A 326 -4.20 25.71 -10.88
C ASP A 326 -4.81 24.66 -9.95
N PRO A 327 -4.67 24.81 -8.60
CA PRO A 327 -5.40 24.03 -7.63
C PRO A 327 -6.88 24.42 -7.62
N PRO A 328 -7.75 23.69 -6.90
CA PRO A 328 -9.09 24.20 -6.57
C PRO A 328 -9.01 25.59 -5.94
N ASN A 329 -9.98 26.46 -6.27
CA ASN A 329 -9.98 27.87 -5.92
C ASN A 329 -9.91 28.18 -4.43
N ASP A 330 -10.32 27.24 -3.59
CA ASP A 330 -10.33 27.36 -2.13
C ASP A 330 -9.76 26.06 -1.53
N GLU A 331 -8.69 26.19 -0.76
CA GLU A 331 -8.11 25.04 -0.05
C GLU A 331 -9.03 24.46 1.02
N TYR A 332 -10.05 25.21 1.46
CA TYR A 332 -11.11 24.75 2.35
C TYR A 332 -12.39 24.35 1.62
N ASP A 333 -12.39 24.29 0.29
CA ASP A 333 -13.60 23.96 -0.47
C ASP A 333 -14.09 22.54 -0.16
N LYS A 334 -14.81 22.45 0.96
CA LYS A 334 -15.53 21.23 1.32
C LYS A 334 -16.48 20.80 0.21
N THR A 335 -17.11 21.74 -0.49
CA THR A 335 -18.09 21.43 -1.53
C THR A 335 -17.42 20.69 -2.68
N PHE A 336 -16.22 21.10 -3.07
CA PHE A 336 -15.42 20.38 -4.08
C PHE A 336 -15.12 18.94 -3.62
N SER A 337 -14.53 18.78 -2.44
CA SER A 337 -14.13 17.47 -1.93
C SER A 337 -15.34 16.57 -1.65
N MET A 338 -16.45 17.14 -1.16
CA MET A 338 -17.71 16.43 -0.97
C MET A 338 -18.35 16.00 -2.30
N ASN A 339 -18.32 16.83 -3.32
CA ASN A 339 -18.82 16.47 -4.65
C ASN A 339 -17.95 15.37 -5.29
N GLN A 340 -16.64 15.42 -5.10
CA GLN A 340 -15.75 14.33 -5.49
C GLN A 340 -16.13 13.03 -4.79
N ALA A 341 -16.31 13.04 -3.46
CA ALA A 341 -16.71 11.87 -2.69
C ALA A 341 -18.06 11.30 -3.16
N ARG A 342 -19.05 12.18 -3.45
CA ARG A 342 -20.35 11.77 -4.01
C ARG A 342 -20.23 11.17 -5.39
N SER A 343 -19.41 11.74 -6.24
CA SER A 343 -19.21 11.23 -7.61
C SER A 343 -18.57 9.85 -7.60
N ILE A 344 -17.77 9.54 -6.58
CA ILE A 344 -17.19 8.21 -6.32
C ILE A 344 -18.15 7.33 -5.50
N ARG A 345 -19.41 7.76 -5.31
CA ARG A 345 -20.49 7.04 -4.61
C ARG A 345 -20.22 6.72 -3.14
N MET A 346 -19.71 7.71 -2.41
CA MET A 346 -19.67 7.66 -0.95
C MET A 346 -20.92 8.32 -0.36
N ASP A 347 -21.55 7.67 0.62
CA ASP A 347 -22.65 8.24 1.37
C ASP A 347 -22.16 9.02 2.59
N TYR A 348 -22.63 10.25 2.72
CA TYR A 348 -22.34 11.14 3.85
C TYR A 348 -23.37 12.29 3.93
N GLY A 349 -23.40 13.04 5.02
CA GLY A 349 -24.25 14.21 5.23
C GLY A 349 -24.43 14.54 6.69
N GLU A 350 -25.44 15.36 7.00
CA GLU A 350 -25.94 15.53 8.36
C GLU A 350 -26.74 14.28 8.76
N TRP A 351 -26.38 13.66 9.88
CA TRP A 351 -27.06 12.47 10.35
C TRP A 351 -28.37 12.83 11.08
N THR A 352 -29.46 12.20 10.68
CA THR A 352 -30.73 12.19 11.37
C THR A 352 -31.22 10.74 11.50
N GLU A 353 -32.19 10.45 12.37
CA GLU A 353 -32.78 9.11 12.47
C GLU A 353 -33.36 8.62 11.14
N ASN A 354 -33.86 9.54 10.31
CA ASN A 354 -34.39 9.24 8.98
C ASN A 354 -33.29 8.93 7.97
N SER A 355 -32.05 9.33 8.21
CA SER A 355 -30.91 9.06 7.31
C SER A 355 -30.66 7.58 7.08
N ARG A 356 -31.05 6.72 8.04
CA ARG A 356 -30.95 5.24 7.92
C ARG A 356 -31.71 4.67 6.72
N GLY A 357 -32.73 5.35 6.23
CA GLY A 357 -33.51 4.96 5.05
C GLY A 357 -32.92 5.42 3.72
N THR A 358 -31.97 6.37 3.74
CA THR A 358 -31.44 7.07 2.56
C THR A 358 -30.08 6.58 2.11
N TYR A 359 -29.44 5.64 2.83
CA TYR A 359 -28.14 5.10 2.45
C TYR A 359 -28.20 4.40 1.10
N ASN A 360 -27.17 4.61 0.30
CA ASN A 360 -26.93 3.79 -0.87
C ASN A 360 -26.38 2.42 -0.42
N LYS A 361 -27.28 1.46 -0.25
CA LYS A 361 -26.97 0.13 0.28
C LYS A 361 -26.41 -0.82 -0.79
N TRP A 362 -26.50 -0.46 -2.07
CA TRP A 362 -26.32 -1.40 -3.16
C TRP A 362 -25.10 -1.10 -4.04
N ASP A 363 -24.72 0.17 -4.15
CA ASP A 363 -23.64 0.63 -5.04
C ASP A 363 -22.50 1.31 -4.27
N GLY A 364 -22.37 1.10 -2.98
CA GLY A 364 -21.26 1.64 -2.19
C GLY A 364 -19.92 1.13 -2.71
N VAL A 365 -18.92 2.00 -2.77
CA VAL A 365 -17.56 1.62 -3.15
C VAL A 365 -16.92 0.87 -2.00
N SER A 366 -16.33 -0.30 -2.27
CA SER A 366 -15.52 -1.02 -1.28
C SER A 366 -14.14 -0.35 -1.17
N ARG A 367 -13.75 0.05 0.05
CA ARG A 367 -12.51 0.77 0.35
C ARG A 367 -11.92 0.30 1.67
N CYS A 368 -10.61 0.45 1.82
CA CYS A 368 -9.94 0.31 3.11
C CYS A 368 -9.90 1.62 3.89
N THR A 369 -10.06 2.77 3.22
CA THR A 369 -10.12 4.09 3.84
C THR A 369 -11.47 4.77 3.62
N THR A 370 -11.91 5.56 4.59
CA THR A 370 -13.15 6.31 4.54
C THR A 370 -12.95 7.72 5.02
N GLN A 371 -13.47 8.71 4.27
CA GLN A 371 -13.45 10.11 4.66
C GLN A 371 -14.61 10.41 5.60
N VAL A 372 -14.30 11.11 6.69
CA VAL A 372 -15.30 11.74 7.55
C VAL A 372 -15.04 13.23 7.56
N PHE A 373 -15.96 14.01 6.99
CA PHE A 373 -15.82 15.46 6.91
C PHE A 373 -16.10 16.13 8.25
N PRO A 374 -15.43 17.25 8.60
CA PRO A 374 -15.71 17.99 9.83
C PRO A 374 -17.18 18.39 9.96
N GLY A 375 -17.81 18.02 11.09
CA GLY A 375 -19.22 18.28 11.34
C GLY A 375 -20.20 17.42 10.53
N ALA A 376 -19.70 16.35 9.87
CA ALA A 376 -20.52 15.45 9.07
C ALA A 376 -20.35 14.00 9.52
N TRP A 377 -21.08 13.10 8.87
CA TRP A 377 -21.01 11.66 9.08
C TRP A 377 -20.74 10.93 7.76
N THR A 378 -20.23 9.74 7.85
CA THR A 378 -20.11 8.81 6.73
C THR A 378 -20.62 7.45 7.17
N ALA A 379 -21.49 6.83 6.38
CA ALA A 379 -21.97 5.48 6.63
C ALA A 379 -20.98 4.45 6.09
N VAL A 380 -20.58 3.52 6.94
CA VAL A 380 -19.66 2.43 6.58
C VAL A 380 -20.35 1.11 6.90
N MET A 381 -20.42 0.22 5.91
CA MET A 381 -20.89 -1.16 6.11
C MET A 381 -19.67 -2.07 6.18
N LEU A 382 -19.53 -2.78 7.30
CA LEU A 382 -18.48 -3.79 7.50
C LEU A 382 -19.08 -5.17 7.46
N SER A 383 -18.54 -6.05 6.61
CA SER A 383 -18.82 -7.48 6.66
C SER A 383 -17.91 -8.11 7.72
N LEU A 384 -18.52 -8.71 8.75
CA LEU A 384 -17.78 -9.35 9.85
C LEU A 384 -17.54 -10.83 9.55
N ASP A 385 -17.00 -11.13 8.38
CA ASP A 385 -16.75 -12.48 7.85
C ASP A 385 -15.32 -13.01 8.09
N SER A 386 -14.48 -12.19 8.73
CA SER A 386 -13.09 -12.53 9.01
C SER A 386 -12.82 -12.52 10.52
N PRO A 387 -12.87 -13.68 11.20
CA PRO A 387 -12.54 -13.77 12.63
C PRO A 387 -11.13 -13.26 12.93
N GLY A 388 -10.98 -12.59 14.07
CA GLY A 388 -9.71 -12.03 14.50
C GLY A 388 -9.84 -10.70 15.24
N PHE A 389 -8.71 -10.03 15.43
CA PHE A 389 -8.64 -8.66 15.96
C PHE A 389 -8.22 -7.72 14.84
N TRP A 390 -9.00 -6.66 14.62
CA TRP A 390 -8.81 -5.73 13.52
C TRP A 390 -8.67 -4.32 14.03
N ASN A 391 -7.61 -3.64 13.62
CA ASN A 391 -7.34 -2.26 13.99
C ASN A 391 -8.19 -1.31 13.14
N VAL A 392 -8.86 -0.38 13.79
CA VAL A 392 -9.58 0.74 13.17
C VAL A 392 -8.93 2.02 13.67
N ARG A 393 -8.40 2.82 12.76
CA ARG A 393 -7.57 3.97 13.09
C ARG A 393 -7.78 5.13 12.15
N THR A 394 -7.30 6.30 12.54
CA THR A 394 -7.07 7.39 11.59
C THR A 394 -5.80 7.14 10.79
N GLU A 395 -5.75 7.55 9.53
CA GLU A 395 -4.55 7.43 8.71
C GLU A 395 -3.56 8.58 8.93
N ASN A 396 -3.99 9.69 9.52
CA ASN A 396 -3.09 10.74 9.98
C ASN A 396 -2.22 10.22 11.12
N LEU A 397 -0.90 10.22 10.91
CA LEU A 397 0.04 9.60 11.85
C LEU A 397 0.08 10.27 13.22
N ASP A 398 -0.08 11.59 13.27
CA ASP A 398 -0.08 12.37 14.51
C ASP A 398 -1.28 11.99 15.39
N THR A 399 -2.47 11.95 14.82
CA THR A 399 -3.69 11.59 15.57
C THR A 399 -3.73 10.10 15.90
N TRP A 400 -3.23 9.24 15.03
CA TRP A 400 -3.07 7.83 15.33
C TRP A 400 -2.10 7.62 16.51
N TYR A 401 -0.93 8.25 16.48
CA TYR A 401 0.04 8.21 17.57
C TYR A 401 -0.54 8.68 18.90
N LEU A 402 -1.41 9.69 18.87
CA LEU A 402 -2.12 10.20 20.04
C LEU A 402 -3.32 9.34 20.48
N GLY A 403 -3.53 8.17 19.85
CA GLY A 403 -4.50 7.16 20.30
C GLY A 403 -5.85 7.19 19.58
N GLN A 404 -5.96 7.83 18.40
CA GLN A 404 -7.18 7.72 17.58
C GLN A 404 -7.22 6.37 16.86
N GLU A 405 -7.32 5.32 17.65
CA GLU A 405 -7.49 3.95 17.18
C GLU A 405 -8.37 3.14 18.13
N THR A 406 -8.95 2.07 17.61
CA THR A 406 -9.66 1.06 18.37
C THR A 406 -9.49 -0.31 17.70
N TYR A 407 -9.91 -1.37 18.39
CA TYR A 407 -9.85 -2.72 17.86
C TYR A 407 -11.24 -3.35 17.85
N ILE A 408 -11.59 -3.99 16.74
CA ILE A 408 -12.80 -4.79 16.60
C ILE A 408 -12.40 -6.25 16.69
N ARG A 409 -12.99 -6.97 17.65
CA ARG A 409 -12.91 -8.43 17.71
C ARG A 409 -14.07 -9.03 16.93
N VAL A 410 -13.76 -9.81 15.91
CA VAL A 410 -14.72 -10.63 15.17
C VAL A 410 -14.60 -12.08 15.65
N VAL A 411 -15.71 -12.68 16.07
CA VAL A 411 -15.78 -14.01 16.65
C VAL A 411 -16.46 -14.95 15.65
N ASP A 412 -15.91 -16.16 15.49
CA ASP A 412 -16.54 -17.20 14.70
C ASP A 412 -17.77 -17.75 15.48
N PRO A 413 -18.99 -17.63 14.97
CA PRO A 413 -20.19 -18.08 15.67
C PRO A 413 -20.22 -19.61 15.86
N ASP A 414 -19.57 -20.37 14.98
CA ASP A 414 -19.54 -21.84 15.03
C ASP A 414 -18.46 -22.37 15.98
N GLY A 415 -17.45 -21.55 16.31
CA GLY A 415 -16.31 -21.91 17.15
C GLY A 415 -16.56 -21.83 18.67
N GLY A 416 -17.64 -21.18 19.11
CA GLY A 416 -17.92 -20.92 20.52
C GLY A 416 -17.02 -19.85 21.13
N TYR A 417 -17.38 -19.32 22.29
CA TYR A 417 -16.68 -18.20 22.96
C TYR A 417 -15.21 -18.48 23.37
N ASN A 418 -14.80 -19.75 23.40
CA ASN A 418 -13.49 -20.17 23.88
C ASN A 418 -12.53 -20.59 22.74
N VAL A 419 -12.98 -20.69 21.53
CA VAL A 419 -12.12 -20.98 20.39
C VAL A 419 -11.71 -19.64 19.80
N THR A 420 -10.50 -19.22 20.15
CA THR A 420 -9.85 -18.18 19.37
C THR A 420 -9.55 -18.79 18.02
N GLU A 421 -10.21 -18.35 17.10
CA GLU A 421 -10.50 -18.74 15.75
C GLU A 421 -9.24 -18.85 14.92
N MET A 422 -8.11 -18.45 15.47
CA MET A 422 -6.83 -18.37 14.77
C MET A 422 -5.71 -18.95 15.58
N VAL A 423 -5.12 -19.99 15.04
CA VAL A 423 -3.89 -20.56 15.61
C VAL A 423 -2.77 -19.55 15.38
N ALA A 424 -2.11 -19.14 16.46
CA ALA A 424 -0.94 -18.29 16.36
C ALA A 424 0.14 -19.00 15.53
N PRO A 425 0.85 -18.28 14.62
CA PRO A 425 1.90 -18.90 13.84
C PRO A 425 3.05 -19.39 14.72
N ASP A 426 3.70 -20.50 14.33
CA ASP A 426 4.79 -21.11 15.10
C ASP A 426 5.98 -20.16 15.33
N ASN A 427 6.16 -19.20 14.45
CA ASN A 427 7.20 -18.16 14.52
C ASN A 427 6.75 -16.88 15.24
N MET A 428 5.60 -16.89 15.91
CA MET A 428 5.07 -15.70 16.59
C MET A 428 6.10 -15.09 17.55
N LEU A 429 6.22 -13.77 17.48
CA LEU A 429 7.00 -13.01 18.46
C LEU A 429 6.12 -12.71 19.67
N TYR A 430 6.75 -12.68 20.86
CA TYR A 430 6.09 -12.35 22.11
C TYR A 430 6.59 -11.02 22.65
N CYS A 431 5.68 -10.17 23.10
CA CYS A 431 5.99 -8.85 23.65
C CYS A 431 5.08 -8.53 24.85
N GLY A 432 5.23 -7.37 25.44
CA GLY A 432 4.45 -6.95 26.60
C GLY A 432 4.57 -7.94 27.76
N LEU A 433 3.45 -8.38 28.31
CA LEU A 433 3.39 -9.33 29.41
C LEU A 433 3.85 -10.75 29.04
N LEU A 434 3.91 -11.07 27.75
CA LEU A 434 4.30 -12.39 27.26
C LEU A 434 5.76 -12.47 26.81
N LYS A 435 6.53 -11.40 26.95
CA LYS A 435 7.93 -11.31 26.46
C LYS A 435 8.82 -12.45 26.97
N ASP A 436 8.57 -12.94 28.19
CA ASP A 436 9.37 -13.99 28.80
C ASP A 436 9.14 -15.39 28.15
N LYS A 437 8.09 -15.50 27.32
CA LYS A 437 7.84 -16.71 26.50
C LYS A 437 8.65 -16.73 25.23
N GLN A 438 9.33 -15.60 24.87
CA GLN A 438 10.12 -15.51 23.64
C GLN A 438 11.30 -16.45 23.69
N LYS A 439 11.36 -17.40 22.73
CA LYS A 439 12.53 -18.23 22.52
C LYS A 439 13.66 -17.38 21.96
N ALA A 440 14.90 -17.57 22.47
CA ALA A 440 16.05 -16.84 21.94
C ALA A 440 16.25 -17.15 20.45
N GLN A 441 16.17 -16.12 19.61
CA GLN A 441 16.67 -16.19 18.24
C GLN A 441 18.16 -15.84 18.22
N LYS A 442 18.95 -16.57 17.43
CA LYS A 442 20.35 -16.18 17.22
C LYS A 442 20.37 -14.91 16.35
N PRO A 443 21.12 -13.87 16.72
CA PRO A 443 21.29 -12.71 15.86
C PRO A 443 21.81 -13.12 14.47
N HIS A 444 21.28 -12.48 13.44
CA HIS A 444 21.76 -12.68 12.07
C HIS A 444 23.18 -12.16 11.96
N GLY A 445 24.16 -13.05 11.82
CA GLY A 445 25.59 -12.68 11.78
C GLY A 445 26.54 -13.68 12.46
N SER A 446 26.04 -14.60 13.29
CA SER A 446 26.85 -15.71 13.79
C SER A 446 26.71 -16.89 12.83
N SER A 447 27.64 -17.03 11.91
CA SER A 447 27.77 -18.16 10.99
C SER A 447 27.88 -19.48 11.76
N SER A 448 26.77 -20.20 11.85
CA SER A 448 26.78 -21.66 11.92
C SER A 448 25.63 -22.13 11.03
N SER A 449 26.00 -22.58 9.87
CA SER A 449 25.16 -23.24 8.89
C SER A 449 24.47 -24.46 9.51
N SER A 450 23.20 -24.31 9.81
CA SER A 450 22.25 -25.40 9.84
C SER A 450 20.94 -24.88 9.27
N SER A 451 20.94 -24.74 7.96
CA SER A 451 19.74 -24.59 7.16
C SER A 451 18.95 -25.89 7.26
N SER A 452 17.94 -25.95 8.08
CA SER A 452 16.82 -26.84 7.83
C SER A 452 15.94 -26.21 6.73
N ALA A 453 16.52 -26.08 5.54
CA ALA A 453 15.73 -25.96 4.33
C ALA A 453 14.93 -27.26 4.22
N ALA A 454 13.61 -27.16 4.26
CA ALA A 454 12.76 -28.25 3.85
C ALA A 454 13.16 -28.61 2.42
N SER A 455 13.81 -29.75 2.28
CA SER A 455 14.28 -30.23 0.98
C SER A 455 13.10 -30.49 0.07
N PRO A 456 13.04 -29.90 -1.12
CA PRO A 456 11.98 -30.19 -2.09
C PRO A 456 12.10 -31.58 -2.72
N ASN A 457 13.04 -32.42 -2.27
CA ASN A 457 13.40 -33.67 -2.93
C ASN A 457 12.65 -34.93 -2.45
N ARG A 458 11.66 -34.84 -1.57
CA ARG A 458 10.91 -36.04 -1.16
C ARG A 458 9.78 -36.44 -2.12
N TYR A 459 9.33 -35.56 -2.98
CA TYR A 459 8.24 -35.85 -3.91
C TYR A 459 8.70 -36.44 -5.26
N TRP A 460 9.95 -36.20 -5.67
CA TRP A 460 10.47 -36.74 -6.93
C TRP A 460 10.81 -38.23 -6.85
N LEU A 461 11.19 -38.73 -5.66
CA LEU A 461 11.48 -40.15 -5.47
C LEU A 461 10.22 -41.03 -5.54
N ALA A 462 9.05 -40.51 -5.14
CA ALA A 462 7.80 -41.27 -5.22
C ALA A 462 7.30 -41.45 -6.68
N VAL A 463 7.56 -40.45 -7.54
CA VAL A 463 7.14 -40.49 -8.97
C VAL A 463 8.08 -41.40 -9.78
N VAL A 464 9.38 -41.39 -9.46
CA VAL A 464 10.37 -42.25 -10.18
C VAL A 464 10.21 -43.72 -9.80
N VAL A 465 9.89 -44.04 -8.57
CA VAL A 465 9.65 -45.44 -8.14
C VAL A 465 8.38 -46.00 -8.72
N SER A 466 7.34 -45.16 -8.95
CA SER A 466 6.08 -45.62 -9.59
C SER A 466 6.27 -45.86 -11.10
N LEU A 467 7.17 -45.15 -11.76
CA LEU A 467 7.45 -45.35 -13.19
C LEU A 467 8.34 -46.59 -13.48
N VAL A 468 9.25 -46.93 -12.54
CA VAL A 468 10.14 -48.10 -12.68
C VAL A 468 9.38 -49.41 -12.38
N ALA A 469 8.37 -49.39 -11.51
CA ALA A 469 7.53 -50.58 -11.23
C ALA A 469 6.60 -50.95 -12.38
N ALA A 470 6.29 -50.00 -13.28
CA ALA A 470 5.43 -50.28 -14.47
C ALA A 470 6.17 -50.89 -15.66
N VAL A 471 7.50 -50.95 -15.65
CA VAL A 471 8.34 -51.48 -16.75
C VAL A 471 8.80 -52.93 -16.52
N PHE A 472 8.61 -53.49 -15.31
CA PHE A 472 9.08 -54.84 -14.96
C PHE A 472 7.97 -55.88 -14.78
N VAL A 473 6.76 -55.64 -15.26
CA VAL A 473 5.71 -56.69 -15.36
C VAL A 473 5.29 -56.82 -16.83
N GLN A 474 6.09 -57.57 -17.58
CA GLN A 474 5.71 -58.28 -18.75
C GLN A 474 5.74 -59.76 -18.49
#